data_80d2f291b5f91ffed9bcbb90d5c62d8c
#
_entry.id   80d2f291b5f91ffed9bcbb90d5c62d8c
#
_cell.length_a   1.000
_cell.length_b   1.000
_cell.length_c   1.000
_cell.angle_alpha   90.00
_cell.angle_beta   90.00
_cell.angle_gamma   90.00
#
_symmetry.space_group_name_H-M   'P 1'
#
loop_
_entity.id
_entity.type
_entity.pdbx_description
1 polymer ?
#
loop_
_entity_poly.entity_id
_entity_poly.type
_entity_poly.pdbx_seq_one_letter_code
_entity_poly.pdbx_strand_id
1 'polypeptide(L)'
;MANEQSGPRGFRMSGPDQPAGLPEMSFATLVISLCTSALVHLGVAPDAGEGGAESGPAPEPNLPLARQTIDILEILQEKTRGNLDEAELRLLESVLHDLRMRFVAARKGAP
;
A
#
# COMPACT_ATOMS: atom_id res chain seq x y z
N MET A 1 20.86 -25.73 7.03
CA MET A 1 20.71 -25.36 7.03
C MET A 1 20.11 -24.88 6.87
N ALA A 2 19.88 -24.86 6.94
CA ALA A 2 19.36 -24.33 6.74
C ALA A 2 18.99 -23.64 6.77
N ASN A 3 18.82 -23.30 6.90
CA ASN A 3 18.37 -22.59 7.02
C ASN A 3 18.49 -21.84 6.66
N GLU A 4 18.72 -21.66 6.27
CA GLU A 4 18.87 -21.02 5.95
C GLU A 4 18.43 -20.47 5.47
N GLN A 5 17.97 -20.51 5.25
CA GLN A 5 17.41 -20.03 4.79
C GLN A 5 17.04 -19.22 5.02
N SER A 6 16.91 -19.11 5.25
CA SER A 6 16.54 -18.29 5.65
C SER A 6 16.96 -17.26 5.43
N GLY A 7 17.29 -17.13 5.41
CA GLY A 7 17.83 -16.12 5.17
C GLY A 7 17.34 -14.96 4.96
N PRO A 8 18.01 -14.23 4.54
CA PRO A 8 17.69 -12.98 4.49
C PRO A 8 16.53 -12.72 3.83
N ARG A 9 16.24 -13.25 3.09
CA ARG A 9 15.30 -13.01 2.50
C ARG A 9 14.33 -13.20 3.14
N GLY A 10 14.29 -13.47 3.74
CA GLY A 10 13.50 -13.64 4.10
C GLY A 10 12.59 -13.94 5.00
N PHE A 11 12.02 -13.26 5.57
CA PHE A 11 11.14 -13.52 6.43
C PHE A 11 9.92 -13.93 5.85
N ARG A 12 9.47 -15.06 5.90
CA ARG A 12 8.33 -15.45 5.37
C ARG A 12 7.41 -15.80 6.38
N MET A 13 6.26 -15.34 6.45
CA MET A 13 5.25 -15.62 7.39
C MET A 13 4.23 -16.58 6.93
N SER A 14 4.48 -17.29 5.92
CA SER A 14 3.46 -18.20 5.45
C SER A 14 3.41 -19.45 6.27
N GLY A 15 2.44 -20.24 6.07
CA GLY A 15 2.33 -21.53 6.73
C GLY A 15 1.77 -21.41 8.10
N PRO A 16 2.09 -22.33 8.94
CA PRO A 16 1.45 -22.42 10.23
C PRO A 16 1.69 -21.20 11.11
N ASP A 17 2.68 -20.42 10.78
CA ASP A 17 2.92 -19.27 11.59
C ASP A 17 2.03 -18.12 11.23
N GLN A 18 1.27 -18.19 10.20
CA GLN A 18 0.48 -17.06 9.80
C GLN A 18 -0.86 -17.11 10.50
N PRO A 19 -1.29 -16.05 11.12
CA PRO A 19 -2.59 -16.08 11.79
C PRO A 19 -3.72 -16.30 10.81
N ALA A 20 -4.71 -17.00 11.24
CA ALA A 20 -5.82 -17.28 10.39
C ALA A 20 -6.55 -16.00 10.08
N GLY A 21 -7.04 -15.89 8.90
CA GLY A 21 -7.82 -14.74 8.53
C GLY A 21 -7.04 -13.60 7.94
N LEU A 22 -5.74 -13.64 8.00
CA LEU A 22 -4.95 -12.58 7.40
C LEU A 22 -4.49 -12.99 6.01
N PRO A 23 -4.44 -12.07 5.11
CA PRO A 23 -3.96 -12.40 3.78
C PRO A 23 -2.48 -12.69 3.81
N GLU A 24 -2.07 -13.49 2.85
CA GLU A 24 -0.68 -13.78 2.77
C GLU A 24 0.06 -12.56 2.28
N MET A 25 1.22 -12.29 2.81
CA MET A 25 1.93 -11.13 2.36
C MET A 25 2.59 -11.36 1.04
N SER A 26 2.46 -10.42 0.17
CA SER A 26 3.06 -10.48 -1.14
C SER A 26 3.36 -9.06 -1.54
N PHE A 27 4.04 -8.87 -2.67
CA PHE A 27 4.32 -7.51 -3.12
C PHE A 27 3.00 -6.79 -3.40
N ALA A 28 2.04 -7.47 -3.99
CA ALA A 28 0.75 -6.86 -4.24
C ALA A 28 0.09 -6.43 -2.94
N THR A 29 0.14 -7.26 -1.91
CA THR A 29 -0.45 -6.90 -0.64
C THR A 29 0.25 -5.69 -0.04
N LEU A 30 1.56 -5.62 -0.18
CA LEU A 30 2.30 -4.47 0.33
C LEU A 30 1.86 -3.20 -0.40
N VAL A 31 1.77 -3.26 -1.72
CA VAL A 31 1.38 -2.09 -2.49
C VAL A 31 -0.04 -1.66 -2.12
N ILE A 32 -0.94 -2.60 -1.97
CA ILE A 32 -2.31 -2.28 -1.62
C ILE A 32 -2.39 -1.69 -0.22
N SER A 33 -1.59 -2.18 0.71
CA SER A 33 -1.57 -1.63 2.05
C SER A 33 -1.11 -0.17 2.03
N LEU A 34 -0.10 0.13 1.25
CA LEU A 34 0.36 1.50 1.15
C LEU A 34 -0.67 2.38 0.44
N CYS A 35 -1.35 1.81 -0.54
CA CYS A 35 -2.40 2.53 -1.22
C CYS A 35 -3.51 2.90 -0.25
N THR A 36 -3.90 1.96 0.59
CA THR A 36 -4.94 2.22 1.57
C THR A 36 -4.52 3.31 2.53
N SER A 37 -3.28 3.27 2.98
CA SER A 37 -2.78 4.31 3.86
C SER A 37 -2.83 5.68 3.19
N ALA A 38 -2.43 5.73 1.93
CA ALA A 38 -2.46 6.99 1.22
C ALA A 38 -3.88 7.51 1.08
N LEU A 39 -4.82 6.62 0.82
CA LEU A 39 -6.21 7.04 0.69
C LEU A 39 -6.74 7.61 1.98
N VAL A 40 -6.38 7.00 3.09
CA VAL A 40 -6.80 7.54 4.38
C VAL A 40 -6.20 8.93 4.56
N HIS A 41 -4.94 9.11 4.22
CA HIS A 41 -4.31 10.43 4.36
C HIS A 41 -4.91 11.44 3.38
N LEU A 42 -5.50 10.97 2.29
CA LEU A 42 -6.15 11.87 1.37
C LEU A 42 -7.58 12.20 1.80
N GLY A 43 -8.03 11.61 2.90
CA GLY A 43 -9.37 11.87 3.38
C GLY A 43 -10.42 10.98 2.80
N VAL A 44 -10.01 9.90 2.14
CA VAL A 44 -10.96 8.98 1.56
C VAL A 44 -11.23 7.89 2.57
N ALA A 45 -12.46 7.66 2.89
CA ALA A 45 -12.79 6.65 3.87
C ALA A 45 -12.48 5.27 3.34
N PRO A 46 -12.00 4.39 4.17
CA PRO A 46 -11.72 3.05 3.72
C PRO A 46 -12.98 2.36 3.32
N ASP A 47 -12.84 1.41 2.45
CA ASP A 47 -13.94 0.68 2.02
C ASP A 47 -14.48 -0.10 3.13
N ALA A 48 -15.71 -0.05 3.28
CA ALA A 48 -16.27 -0.71 4.36
C ALA A 48 -16.05 -2.14 4.41
N GLY A 49 -15.81 -2.71 3.40
CA GLY A 49 -15.66 -4.08 3.45
C GLY A 49 -14.60 -4.48 4.36
N GLU A 50 -13.76 -3.63 4.63
CA GLU A 50 -12.77 -4.08 5.31
C GLU A 50 -12.87 -3.79 6.63
N GLY A 51 -12.60 -4.02 7.33
CA GLY A 51 -12.75 -3.76 8.55
C GLY A 51 -13.02 -2.57 8.99
N GLY A 52 -12.99 -1.83 8.39
CA GLY A 52 -13.11 -0.62 8.87
C GLY A 52 -14.18 -0.29 9.38
N ALA A 53 -14.75 -0.58 9.10
CA ALA A 53 -15.84 -0.30 9.50
C ALA A 53 -16.06 0.61 10.33
N GLU A 54 -15.58 1.08 10.83
CA GLU A 54 -15.86 1.80 11.61
C GLU A 54 -16.41 2.76 11.31
N SER A 55 -16.55 3.02 10.77
CA SER A 55 -17.28 3.87 10.56
C SER A 55 -17.19 5.12 11.05
N GLY A 56 -17.43 5.81 11.16
CA GLY A 56 -17.30 7.13 11.44
C GLY A 56 -17.09 7.96 10.28
N PRO A 57 -16.90 9.20 10.47
CA PRO A 57 -16.68 10.13 9.37
C PRO A 57 -15.38 9.89 8.66
N ALA A 58 -15.27 10.34 7.48
CA ALA A 58 -14.03 10.21 6.76
C ALA A 58 -12.93 10.95 7.48
N PRO A 59 -11.73 10.47 7.42
CA PRO A 59 -10.64 11.14 8.09
C PRO A 59 -10.35 12.48 7.43
N GLU A 60 -9.78 13.35 8.20
CA GLU A 60 -9.38 14.61 7.62
C GLU A 60 -8.17 14.42 6.76
N PRO A 61 -8.08 15.10 5.66
CA PRO A 61 -6.91 14.95 4.82
C PRO A 61 -5.65 15.41 5.50
N ASN A 62 -4.58 14.69 5.28
CA ASN A 62 -3.27 15.08 5.73
C ASN A 62 -2.37 14.98 4.52
N LEU A 63 -2.33 16.05 3.74
CA LEU A 63 -1.63 15.99 2.47
C LEU A 63 -0.13 15.73 2.60
N PRO A 64 0.56 16.25 3.60
CA PRO A 64 1.97 15.89 3.74
C PRO A 64 2.18 14.38 3.94
N LEU A 65 1.34 13.73 4.71
CA LEU A 65 1.48 12.30 4.89
C LEU A 65 1.07 11.55 3.63
N ALA A 66 0.07 12.05 2.92
CA ALA A 66 -0.31 11.43 1.66
C ALA A 66 0.85 11.52 0.68
N ARG A 67 1.51 12.68 0.62
CA ARG A 67 2.61 12.82 -0.27
C ARG A 67 3.74 11.89 0.11
N GLN A 68 3.99 11.74 1.40
CA GLN A 68 5.04 10.85 1.84
C GLN A 68 4.76 9.41 1.44
N THR A 69 3.52 8.98 1.53
CA THR A 69 3.19 7.61 1.16
C THR A 69 3.35 7.42 -0.35
N ILE A 70 2.99 8.43 -1.14
CA ILE A 70 3.20 8.35 -2.57
C ILE A 70 4.70 8.27 -2.87
N ASP A 71 5.50 9.04 -2.15
CA ASP A 71 6.94 8.99 -2.34
C ASP A 71 7.49 7.61 -2.00
N ILE A 72 6.94 6.97 -0.97
CA ILE A 72 7.37 5.61 -0.63
C ILE A 72 7.09 4.67 -1.78
N LEU A 73 5.93 4.80 -2.41
CA LEU A 73 5.61 3.94 -3.54
C LEU A 73 6.52 4.23 -4.73
N GLU A 74 6.89 5.48 -4.92
CA GLU A 74 7.82 5.82 -6.00
C GLU A 74 9.20 5.22 -5.73
N ILE A 75 9.63 5.25 -4.48
CA ILE A 75 10.89 4.63 -4.11
C ILE A 75 10.83 3.14 -4.36
N LEU A 76 9.71 2.51 -4.00
CA LEU A 76 9.57 1.10 -4.26
C LEU A 76 9.65 0.81 -5.75
N GLN A 77 9.02 1.63 -6.58
CA GLN A 77 9.06 1.41 -8.00
C GLN A 77 10.49 1.47 -8.50
N GLU A 78 11.24 2.42 -8.01
CA GLU A 78 12.61 2.54 -8.46
C GLU A 78 13.47 1.39 -7.95
N LYS A 79 13.31 1.02 -6.70
CA LYS A 79 14.17 0.00 -6.12
C LYS A 79 13.85 -1.40 -6.59
N THR A 80 12.66 -1.62 -7.09
CA THR A 80 12.29 -2.95 -7.55
C THR A 80 12.37 -3.05 -9.08
N ARG A 81 12.88 -2.02 -9.73
CA ARG A 81 12.91 -2.04 -11.18
C ARG A 81 13.62 -3.28 -11.69
N GLY A 82 13.02 -3.97 -12.58
CA GLY A 82 13.59 -5.19 -13.12
C GLY A 82 13.28 -6.44 -12.33
N ASN A 83 12.64 -6.29 -11.18
CA ASN A 83 12.34 -7.46 -10.36
C ASN A 83 10.87 -7.74 -10.22
N LEU A 84 10.02 -6.98 -10.86
CA LEU A 84 8.59 -7.20 -10.72
C LEU A 84 8.06 -7.95 -11.93
N ASP A 85 7.11 -8.84 -11.70
CA ASP A 85 6.46 -9.44 -12.83
C ASP A 85 5.49 -8.42 -13.42
N GLU A 86 4.86 -8.77 -14.52
CA GLU A 86 4.06 -7.80 -15.22
C GLU A 86 2.86 -7.38 -14.41
N ALA A 87 2.25 -8.28 -13.70
CA ALA A 87 1.08 -7.94 -12.89
C ALA A 87 1.47 -7.00 -11.76
N GLU A 88 2.60 -7.24 -11.13
CA GLU A 88 3.07 -6.38 -10.05
C GLU A 88 3.41 -5.00 -10.57
N LEU A 89 4.03 -4.93 -11.72
CA LEU A 89 4.39 -3.65 -12.28
C LEU A 89 3.15 -2.85 -12.64
N ARG A 90 2.16 -3.48 -13.25
CA ARG A 90 0.94 -2.79 -13.60
C ARG A 90 0.20 -2.32 -12.40
N LEU A 91 0.15 -3.12 -11.34
CA LEU A 91 -0.52 -2.72 -10.13
C LEU A 91 0.15 -1.48 -9.55
N LEU A 92 1.47 -1.49 -9.48
CA LEU A 92 2.18 -0.37 -8.90
C LEU A 92 1.97 0.90 -9.73
N GLU A 93 2.03 0.77 -11.04
CA GLU A 93 1.82 1.92 -11.91
C GLU A 93 0.41 2.47 -11.78
N SER A 94 -0.56 1.59 -11.69
CA SER A 94 -1.94 1.98 -11.58
C SER A 94 -2.20 2.70 -10.26
N VAL A 95 -1.66 2.15 -9.19
CA VAL A 95 -1.83 2.75 -7.87
C VAL A 95 -1.17 4.12 -7.82
N LEU A 96 0.05 4.24 -8.35
CA LEU A 96 0.71 5.52 -8.33
C LEU A 96 -0.04 6.55 -9.14
N HIS A 97 -0.54 6.16 -10.31
CA HIS A 97 -1.30 7.08 -11.12
C HIS A 97 -2.55 7.57 -10.39
N ASP A 98 -3.29 6.64 -9.82
CA ASP A 98 -4.51 6.98 -9.14
C ASP A 98 -4.25 7.88 -7.94
N LEU A 99 -3.24 7.58 -7.17
CA LEU A 99 -2.94 8.36 -5.98
C LEU A 99 -2.45 9.76 -6.34
N ARG A 100 -1.68 9.87 -7.42
CA ARG A 100 -1.23 11.19 -7.83
C ARG A 100 -2.40 12.05 -8.29
N MET A 101 -3.34 11.45 -9.00
CA MET A 101 -4.51 12.19 -9.44
C MET A 101 -5.34 12.64 -8.25
N ARG A 102 -5.51 11.75 -7.28
CA ARG A 102 -6.28 12.09 -6.10
C ARG A 102 -5.58 13.14 -5.26
N PHE A 103 -4.25 13.08 -5.21
CA PHE A 103 -3.50 14.07 -4.43
C PHE A 103 -3.67 15.46 -5.05
N VAL A 104 -3.56 15.54 -6.37
CA VAL A 104 -3.71 16.82 -7.03
C VAL A 104 -5.12 17.37 -6.81
N ALA A 105 -6.11 16.50 -6.92
CA ALA A 105 -7.49 16.93 -6.70
C ALA A 105 -7.70 17.41 -5.28
N ALA A 106 -7.13 16.71 -4.32
CA ALA A 106 -7.28 17.10 -2.93
C ALA A 106 -6.59 18.43 -2.66
N ARG A 107 -5.44 18.63 -3.30
CA ARG A 107 -4.75 19.87 -3.09
C ARG A 107 -5.52 21.02 -3.68
N LYS A 108 -6.13 20.82 -4.82
CA LYS A 108 -6.87 21.89 -5.42
C LYS A 108 -8.13 22.18 -4.68
N GLY A 109 -8.74 21.20 -4.10
CA GLY A 109 -9.97 21.42 -3.36
C GLY A 109 -9.76 21.90 -1.96
N ALA A 110 -8.50 22.01 -1.53
CA ALA A 110 -8.30 22.43 -0.17
C ALA A 110 -8.57 23.90 -0.03
N PRO A 111 -9.10 24.31 1.07
CA PRO A 111 -9.42 25.72 1.26
C PRO A 111 -8.20 26.60 1.33
#